data_021bd09e71a2e0bf2c66cb570d420a74
#
_entry.id   021bd09e71a2e0bf2c66cb570d420a74
#
_cell.length_a   1.000
_cell.length_b   1.000
_cell.length_c   1.000
_cell.angle_alpha   90.00
_cell.angle_beta   90.00
_cell.angle_gamma   90.00
#
_symmetry.space_group_name_H-M   'P 1'
#
loop_
_entity.id
_entity.type
_entity.pdbx_description
1 polymer ?
#
loop_
_entity_poly.entity_id
_entity_poly.type
_entity_poly.pdbx_seq_one_letter_code
_entity_poly.pdbx_strand_id
1 'polypeptide(L)'
;MKEAGIQAISGKLVGDVSLMDSIYWGEGWSWDDTPEAFQPYLSPLMLNRGCVDIKVSPSSKGKVGVVEIIPESDYYQLNNRSISLHPEAGKLKITRDWLTNGNTIDVSGSVSSVRKRTLNLYDSKQFFMDTFCYKLKKEGLSVSKDSIFFLTTPDTVQWIYTCRRPVEAVLKRALKESDNLSAEALFRQLGRMNGKHTSHISFKDCQGVVEGFMRNTLGYDSENYQIVDGSGVSLYNYVSPRLVLAYLNYAYRHPSLFRVFYDCLPVAGVDGTLRGRMRTGKAFRNVRAKTGTVTGISSLAGYLTSVNGHKISFVIINQNILKARQARKLQDKICELLIRMN
;
A
#
# COMPACT_ATOMS: atom_id res chain seq x y z
N MET A 1 -9.25 -13.98 -22.67
CA MET A 1 -10.45 -13.77 -23.53
C MET A 1 -10.25 -14.33 -24.92
N LYS A 2 -9.18 -13.96 -25.67
CA LYS A 2 -8.90 -14.55 -26.99
C LYS A 2 -8.80 -16.08 -26.95
N GLU A 3 -8.09 -16.64 -25.97
CA GLU A 3 -7.97 -18.08 -25.76
C GLU A 3 -9.32 -18.75 -25.44
N ALA A 4 -10.29 -17.99 -24.93
CA ALA A 4 -11.67 -18.44 -24.73
C ALA A 4 -12.58 -18.17 -25.95
N GLY A 5 -12.03 -17.78 -27.11
CA GLY A 5 -12.75 -17.55 -28.37
C GLY A 5 -13.54 -16.24 -28.41
N ILE A 6 -13.36 -15.32 -27.43
CA ILE A 6 -14.11 -14.06 -27.38
C ILE A 6 -13.45 -13.02 -28.27
N GLN A 7 -14.18 -12.56 -29.29
CA GLN A 7 -13.69 -11.59 -30.28
C GLN A 7 -14.28 -10.18 -30.08
N ALA A 8 -15.45 -10.08 -29.48
CA ALA A 8 -16.14 -8.80 -29.25
C ALA A 8 -17.01 -8.87 -27.97
N ILE A 9 -17.22 -7.70 -27.38
CA ILE A 9 -18.17 -7.50 -26.27
C ILE A 9 -19.20 -6.48 -26.76
N SER A 10 -20.42 -6.94 -27.09
CA SER A 10 -21.51 -6.11 -27.59
C SER A 10 -22.47 -5.64 -26.48
N GLY A 11 -22.39 -6.24 -25.31
CA GLY A 11 -23.23 -5.94 -24.16
C GLY A 11 -22.52 -5.03 -23.12
N LYS A 12 -23.03 -5.09 -21.89
CA LYS A 12 -22.47 -4.34 -20.76
C LYS A 12 -21.14 -4.95 -20.29
N LEU A 13 -20.20 -4.10 -19.97
CA LEU A 13 -18.98 -4.43 -19.25
C LEU A 13 -19.20 -4.08 -17.78
N VAL A 14 -19.40 -5.09 -16.94
CA VAL A 14 -19.77 -4.88 -15.54
C VAL A 14 -18.56 -5.02 -14.63
N GLY A 15 -18.30 -3.99 -13.83
CA GLY A 15 -17.37 -4.03 -12.71
C GLY A 15 -18.14 -4.30 -11.42
N ASP A 16 -17.94 -5.47 -10.80
CA ASP A 16 -18.58 -5.77 -9.52
C ASP A 16 -17.73 -5.24 -8.37
N VAL A 17 -18.31 -4.30 -7.63
CA VAL A 17 -17.69 -3.67 -6.44
C VAL A 17 -18.44 -4.00 -5.16
N SER A 18 -19.37 -4.94 -5.19
CA SER A 18 -20.24 -5.28 -4.07
C SER A 18 -19.51 -5.94 -2.89
N LEU A 19 -18.27 -6.38 -3.07
CA LEU A 19 -17.47 -6.97 -1.99
C LEU A 19 -17.21 -6.00 -0.84
N MET A 20 -17.04 -4.72 -1.13
CA MET A 20 -16.75 -3.67 -0.14
C MET A 20 -17.90 -2.66 -0.08
N ASP A 21 -17.97 -1.93 1.04
CA ASP A 21 -18.79 -0.71 1.11
C ASP A 21 -18.28 0.36 0.12
N SER A 22 -19.00 1.47 0.01
CA SER A 22 -18.65 2.57 -0.90
C SER A 22 -17.57 3.50 -0.34
N ILE A 23 -17.02 3.22 0.85
CA ILE A 23 -15.99 4.04 1.48
C ILE A 23 -14.64 3.75 0.83
N TYR A 24 -14.20 4.66 -0.03
CA TYR A 24 -12.95 4.57 -0.79
C TYR A 24 -11.75 5.25 -0.10
N TRP A 25 -11.99 5.99 0.98
CA TRP A 25 -10.96 6.73 1.74
C TRP A 25 -11.05 6.36 3.21
N GLY A 26 -9.94 5.96 3.82
CA GLY A 26 -9.92 5.52 5.21
C GLY A 26 -10.24 6.65 6.19
N GLU A 27 -10.96 6.31 7.27
CA GLU A 27 -11.25 7.25 8.33
C GLU A 27 -9.94 7.77 8.97
N GLY A 28 -9.82 9.09 9.15
CA GLY A 28 -8.61 9.72 9.69
C GLY A 28 -7.40 9.72 8.74
N TRP A 29 -7.58 9.36 7.47
CA TRP A 29 -6.55 9.55 6.46
C TRP A 29 -6.47 11.03 6.08
N SER A 30 -5.25 11.57 6.09
CA SER A 30 -5.02 12.97 5.78
C SER A 30 -5.31 13.25 4.31
N TRP A 31 -6.12 14.28 4.03
CA TRP A 31 -6.51 14.63 2.66
C TRP A 31 -5.34 15.20 1.84
N ASP A 32 -4.37 15.83 2.51
CA ASP A 32 -3.20 16.46 1.93
C ASP A 32 -2.02 15.50 1.67
N ASP A 33 -2.18 14.24 2.04
CA ASP A 33 -1.26 13.17 1.62
C ASP A 33 -1.50 12.71 0.17
N THR A 34 -2.59 13.16 -0.47
CA THR A 34 -2.78 12.91 -1.89
C THR A 34 -1.99 13.96 -2.71
N PRO A 35 -1.40 13.64 -3.86
CA PRO A 35 -1.58 12.43 -4.66
C PRO A 35 -0.55 11.31 -4.42
N GLU A 36 -0.06 11.15 -3.21
CA GLU A 36 0.97 10.16 -2.91
C GLU A 36 0.45 8.71 -3.01
N ALA A 37 1.27 7.83 -3.55
CA ALA A 37 0.90 6.44 -3.84
C ALA A 37 0.63 5.57 -2.60
N PHE A 38 1.03 6.02 -1.41
CA PHE A 38 0.81 5.27 -0.18
C PHE A 38 -0.62 5.37 0.37
N GLN A 39 -1.44 6.29 -0.17
CA GLN A 39 -2.87 6.41 0.12
C GLN A 39 -3.70 6.14 -1.14
N PRO A 40 -3.95 4.88 -1.50
CA PRO A 40 -4.78 4.55 -2.65
C PRO A 40 -6.26 4.81 -2.38
N TYR A 41 -7.01 5.19 -3.40
CA TYR A 41 -8.47 5.16 -3.36
C TYR A 41 -8.93 3.70 -3.39
N LEU A 42 -9.51 3.21 -2.28
CA LEU A 42 -9.82 1.80 -2.09
C LEU A 42 -11.03 1.36 -2.93
N SER A 43 -10.93 0.20 -3.52
CA SER A 43 -12.02 -0.46 -4.26
C SER A 43 -11.72 -1.95 -4.37
N PRO A 44 -12.71 -2.83 -4.53
CA PRO A 44 -12.49 -4.22 -4.92
C PRO A 44 -11.77 -4.37 -6.26
N LEU A 45 -11.93 -3.39 -7.16
CA LEU A 45 -11.29 -3.33 -8.47
C LEU A 45 -10.08 -2.41 -8.40
N MET A 46 -8.90 -2.99 -8.26
CA MET A 46 -7.63 -2.26 -8.15
C MET A 46 -6.64 -2.70 -9.22
N LEU A 47 -6.16 -1.76 -10.02
CA LEU A 47 -5.08 -1.96 -10.98
C LEU A 47 -3.87 -1.12 -10.56
N ASN A 48 -2.67 -1.71 -10.62
CA ASN A 48 -1.41 -1.04 -10.25
C ASN A 48 -1.50 -0.23 -8.94
N ARG A 49 -2.19 -0.77 -7.94
CA ARG A 49 -2.46 -0.13 -6.62
C ARG A 49 -3.29 1.16 -6.70
N GLY A 50 -4.13 1.32 -7.72
CA GLY A 50 -4.84 2.57 -7.98
C GLY A 50 -3.91 3.72 -8.38
N CYS A 51 -2.71 3.41 -8.91
CA CYS A 51 -1.66 4.39 -9.18
C CYS A 51 -1.15 4.29 -10.62
N VAL A 52 -0.46 5.34 -11.03
CA VAL A 52 0.37 5.35 -12.24
C VAL A 52 1.82 5.61 -11.89
N ASP A 53 2.71 4.89 -12.55
CA ASP A 53 4.15 5.10 -12.49
C ASP A 53 4.58 6.00 -13.64
N ILE A 54 5.15 7.16 -13.31
CA ILE A 54 5.54 8.21 -14.24
C ILE A 54 7.06 8.26 -14.29
N LYS A 55 7.61 8.17 -15.49
CA LYS A 55 9.03 8.35 -15.77
C LYS A 55 9.20 9.57 -16.67
N VAL A 56 9.98 10.54 -16.21
CA VAL A 56 10.33 11.74 -16.97
C VAL A 56 11.81 11.69 -17.29
N SER A 57 12.13 11.79 -18.57
CA SER A 57 13.49 11.75 -19.08
C SER A 57 13.81 13.06 -19.83
N PRO A 58 15.04 13.60 -19.74
CA PRO A 58 15.42 14.74 -20.55
C PRO A 58 15.48 14.35 -22.04
N SER A 59 15.12 15.29 -22.90
CA SER A 59 15.38 15.26 -24.34
C SER A 59 16.49 16.28 -24.69
N SER A 60 16.49 16.85 -25.87
CA SER A 60 17.43 17.90 -26.26
C SER A 60 17.23 19.16 -25.41
N LYS A 61 18.31 19.92 -25.15
CA LYS A 61 18.30 21.15 -24.37
C LYS A 61 17.22 22.13 -24.86
N GLY A 62 16.42 22.65 -23.95
CA GLY A 62 15.32 23.60 -24.22
C GLY A 62 14.06 22.94 -24.83
N LYS A 63 14.06 21.66 -25.13
CA LYS A 63 12.86 20.94 -25.61
C LYS A 63 12.08 20.32 -24.44
N VAL A 64 10.83 19.97 -24.69
CA VAL A 64 9.97 19.28 -23.74
C VAL A 64 10.57 17.93 -23.36
N GLY A 65 10.53 17.58 -22.08
CA GLY A 65 10.97 16.26 -21.61
C GLY A 65 10.07 15.14 -22.10
N VAL A 66 10.62 13.93 -22.19
CA VAL A 66 9.86 12.71 -22.53
C VAL A 66 9.20 12.14 -21.29
N VAL A 67 7.89 11.90 -21.34
CA VAL A 67 7.11 11.33 -20.23
C VAL A 67 6.54 9.99 -20.66
N GLU A 68 6.84 8.97 -19.86
CA GLU A 68 6.27 7.63 -19.97
C GLU A 68 5.39 7.37 -18.75
N ILE A 69 4.17 6.85 -18.94
CA ILE A 69 3.21 6.55 -17.86
C ILE A 69 2.75 5.09 -17.98
N ILE A 70 2.79 4.36 -16.88
CA ILE A 70 2.37 2.95 -16.80
C ILE A 70 1.39 2.78 -15.64
N PRO A 71 0.24 2.08 -15.85
CA PRO A 71 -0.22 1.51 -17.12
C PRO A 71 -0.73 2.59 -18.08
N GLU A 72 -0.60 2.33 -19.38
CA GLU A 72 -1.27 3.15 -20.42
C GLU A 72 -2.79 2.98 -20.30
N SER A 73 -3.50 4.10 -20.35
CA SER A 73 -4.95 4.16 -20.23
C SER A 73 -5.47 5.48 -20.80
N ASP A 74 -6.72 5.47 -21.23
CA ASP A 74 -7.45 6.72 -21.59
C ASP A 74 -8.08 7.40 -20.36
N TYR A 75 -7.87 6.86 -19.16
CA TYR A 75 -8.51 7.37 -17.95
C TYR A 75 -7.93 8.69 -17.44
N TYR A 76 -6.68 8.94 -17.70
CA TYR A 76 -5.98 10.15 -17.30
C TYR A 76 -5.50 10.95 -18.51
N GLN A 77 -5.25 12.24 -18.29
CA GLN A 77 -4.66 13.12 -19.27
C GLN A 77 -3.24 13.52 -18.84
N LEU A 78 -2.37 13.84 -19.80
CA LEU A 78 -1.03 14.34 -19.54
C LEU A 78 -0.90 15.79 -19.99
N ASN A 79 -0.58 16.68 -19.05
CA ASN A 79 -0.18 18.05 -19.31
C ASN A 79 1.32 18.21 -19.07
N ASN A 80 2.13 18.08 -20.13
CA ASN A 80 3.59 18.14 -20.02
C ASN A 80 4.14 19.51 -20.48
N ARG A 81 4.55 20.29 -19.49
CA ARG A 81 5.20 21.62 -19.66
C ARG A 81 6.65 21.62 -19.16
N SER A 82 7.26 20.43 -19.00
CA SER A 82 8.65 20.33 -18.58
C SER A 82 9.61 20.76 -19.68
N ILE A 83 10.77 21.29 -19.29
CA ILE A 83 11.81 21.75 -20.23
C ILE A 83 13.12 21.05 -19.89
N SER A 84 13.73 20.41 -20.90
CA SER A 84 14.95 19.65 -20.72
C SER A 84 16.17 20.54 -20.58
N LEU A 85 17.02 20.27 -19.56
CA LEU A 85 18.31 20.93 -19.35
C LEU A 85 18.22 22.48 -19.30
N HIS A 86 17.14 22.99 -18.69
CA HIS A 86 16.87 24.43 -18.59
C HIS A 86 16.63 24.81 -17.11
N PRO A 87 17.68 25.14 -16.34
CA PRO A 87 17.57 25.40 -14.89
C PRO A 87 16.57 26.51 -14.52
N GLU A 88 16.42 27.53 -15.35
CA GLU A 88 15.49 28.65 -15.13
C GLU A 88 14.01 28.23 -15.16
N ALA A 89 13.69 27.06 -15.73
CA ALA A 89 12.34 26.51 -15.68
C ALA A 89 11.93 26.03 -14.25
N GLY A 90 12.82 26.16 -13.28
CA GLY A 90 12.60 25.79 -11.89
C GLY A 90 12.69 24.29 -11.62
N LYS A 91 12.40 23.89 -10.40
CA LYS A 91 12.47 22.49 -9.97
C LYS A 91 11.38 21.66 -10.66
N LEU A 92 11.76 20.43 -11.11
CA LEU A 92 10.81 19.49 -11.69
C LEU A 92 9.70 19.16 -10.68
N LYS A 93 8.46 19.35 -11.09
CA LYS A 93 7.25 18.97 -10.36
C LYS A 93 6.46 17.97 -11.20
N ILE A 94 6.07 16.87 -10.59
CA ILE A 94 5.21 15.83 -11.15
C ILE A 94 4.05 15.68 -10.17
N THR A 95 2.82 15.95 -10.59
CA THR A 95 1.64 15.90 -9.73
C THR A 95 0.39 15.62 -10.58
N ARG A 96 -0.78 15.61 -9.97
CA ARG A 96 -2.07 15.66 -10.66
C ARG A 96 -2.96 16.72 -10.03
N ASP A 97 -4.09 17.02 -10.64
CA ASP A 97 -5.10 17.97 -10.16
C ASP A 97 -5.96 17.39 -9.00
N TRP A 98 -5.28 16.90 -7.96
CA TRP A 98 -5.87 16.14 -6.85
C TRP A 98 -6.87 16.94 -6.00
N LEU A 99 -6.74 18.27 -5.92
CA LEU A 99 -7.65 19.13 -5.15
C LEU A 99 -9.10 19.08 -5.64
N THR A 100 -9.29 18.81 -6.93
CA THR A 100 -10.59 18.68 -7.58
C THR A 100 -10.97 17.22 -7.84
N ASN A 101 -10.22 16.25 -7.28
CA ASN A 101 -10.32 14.84 -7.64
C ASN A 101 -10.11 14.56 -9.14
N GLY A 102 -9.46 15.47 -9.87
CA GLY A 102 -9.12 15.27 -11.27
C GLY A 102 -7.96 14.30 -11.47
N ASN A 103 -7.84 13.78 -12.69
CA ASN A 103 -6.79 12.82 -13.08
C ASN A 103 -5.92 13.37 -14.23
N THR A 104 -5.82 14.68 -14.39
CA THR A 104 -4.83 15.32 -15.26
C THR A 104 -3.48 15.31 -14.58
N ILE A 105 -2.51 14.64 -15.17
CA ILE A 105 -1.14 14.55 -14.67
C ILE A 105 -0.37 15.75 -15.21
N ASP A 106 0.14 16.57 -14.29
CA ASP A 106 0.94 17.75 -14.60
C ASP A 106 2.43 17.50 -14.39
N VAL A 107 3.23 17.72 -15.43
CA VAL A 107 4.68 17.66 -15.39
C VAL A 107 5.23 19.02 -15.81
N SER A 108 5.96 19.71 -14.91
CA SER A 108 6.49 21.06 -15.16
C SER A 108 7.87 21.24 -14.53
N GLY A 109 8.62 22.24 -14.98
CA GLY A 109 9.95 22.55 -14.47
C GLY A 109 11.09 21.89 -15.27
N SER A 110 12.31 21.99 -14.77
CA SER A 110 13.52 21.53 -15.45
C SER A 110 13.78 20.04 -15.27
N VAL A 111 13.97 19.33 -16.39
CA VAL A 111 14.36 17.91 -16.42
C VAL A 111 15.85 17.82 -16.79
N SER A 112 16.71 17.56 -15.80
CA SER A 112 18.16 17.39 -16.00
C SER A 112 18.63 15.93 -15.95
N SER A 113 17.80 15.03 -15.41
CA SER A 113 18.08 13.60 -15.31
C SER A 113 16.78 12.82 -15.22
N VAL A 114 16.83 11.52 -15.49
CA VAL A 114 15.65 10.65 -15.34
C VAL A 114 15.08 10.74 -13.93
N ARG A 115 13.78 11.02 -13.84
CA ARG A 115 13.01 11.05 -12.59
C ARG A 115 11.83 10.10 -12.70
N LYS A 116 11.53 9.45 -11.59
CA LYS A 116 10.37 8.58 -11.46
C LYS A 116 9.50 9.04 -10.30
N ARG A 117 8.20 8.99 -10.46
CA ARG A 117 7.22 9.24 -9.41
C ARG A 117 6.01 8.35 -9.64
N THR A 118 5.43 7.86 -8.56
CA THR A 118 4.15 7.13 -8.58
C THR A 118 3.10 8.03 -7.95
N LEU A 119 1.97 8.20 -8.61
CA LEU A 119 0.84 8.99 -8.13
C LEU A 119 -0.40 8.12 -8.03
N ASN A 120 -1.21 8.31 -6.98
CA ASN A 120 -2.54 7.71 -6.93
C ASN A 120 -3.46 8.39 -7.95
N LEU A 121 -4.49 7.68 -8.40
CA LEU A 121 -5.56 8.24 -9.22
C LEU A 121 -6.89 8.17 -8.46
N TYR A 122 -7.72 9.19 -8.64
CA TYR A 122 -9.08 9.21 -8.11
C TYR A 122 -9.93 8.16 -8.82
N ASP A 123 -10.86 7.53 -8.06
CA ASP A 123 -11.77 6.46 -8.51
C ASP A 123 -11.05 5.25 -9.15
N SER A 124 -10.45 4.43 -8.28
CA SER A 124 -9.71 3.23 -8.68
C SER A 124 -10.54 2.22 -9.47
N LYS A 125 -11.85 2.10 -9.19
CA LYS A 125 -12.72 1.18 -9.93
C LYS A 125 -12.90 1.63 -11.38
N GLN A 126 -13.10 2.94 -11.59
CA GLN A 126 -13.22 3.49 -12.93
C GLN A 126 -11.88 3.38 -13.67
N PHE A 127 -10.78 3.69 -13.01
CA PHE A 127 -9.43 3.50 -13.56
C PHE A 127 -9.18 2.05 -13.99
N PHE A 128 -9.61 1.07 -13.18
CA PHE A 128 -9.51 -0.35 -13.53
C PHE A 128 -10.29 -0.66 -14.80
N MET A 129 -11.56 -0.26 -14.85
CA MET A 129 -12.45 -0.61 -15.95
C MET A 129 -12.08 0.10 -17.26
N ASP A 130 -11.71 1.38 -17.22
CA ASP A 130 -11.24 2.13 -18.38
C ASP A 130 -9.95 1.54 -18.95
N THR A 131 -9.00 1.22 -18.07
CA THR A 131 -7.73 0.59 -18.49
C THR A 131 -7.97 -0.81 -19.03
N PHE A 132 -8.90 -1.56 -18.45
CA PHE A 132 -9.30 -2.87 -18.99
C PHE A 132 -9.89 -2.73 -20.40
N CYS A 133 -10.83 -1.80 -20.58
CA CYS A 133 -11.41 -1.50 -21.87
C CYS A 133 -10.33 -1.06 -22.91
N TYR A 134 -9.42 -0.18 -22.51
CA TYR A 134 -8.28 0.23 -23.33
C TYR A 134 -7.41 -0.95 -23.77
N LYS A 135 -7.09 -1.85 -22.84
CA LYS A 135 -6.30 -3.06 -23.14
C LYS A 135 -7.03 -4.02 -24.05
N LEU A 136 -8.34 -4.23 -23.87
CA LEU A 136 -9.14 -5.05 -24.77
C LEU A 136 -9.10 -4.50 -26.20
N LYS A 137 -9.27 -3.19 -26.39
CA LYS A 137 -9.17 -2.53 -27.71
C LYS A 137 -7.78 -2.70 -28.32
N LYS A 138 -6.73 -2.51 -27.51
CA LYS A 138 -5.34 -2.67 -27.95
C LYS A 138 -5.03 -4.11 -28.40
N GLU A 139 -5.71 -5.09 -27.82
CA GLU A 139 -5.68 -6.49 -28.21
C GLU A 139 -6.63 -6.83 -29.39
N GLY A 140 -7.29 -5.84 -29.97
CA GLY A 140 -8.17 -6.03 -31.12
C GLY A 140 -9.56 -6.56 -30.80
N LEU A 141 -10.03 -6.49 -29.51
CA LEU A 141 -11.40 -6.81 -29.18
C LEU A 141 -12.27 -5.54 -29.27
N SER A 142 -13.42 -5.67 -29.91
CA SER A 142 -14.40 -4.57 -29.96
C SER A 142 -15.11 -4.44 -28.60
N VAL A 143 -15.06 -3.25 -28.00
CA VAL A 143 -15.75 -2.91 -26.76
C VAL A 143 -15.95 -1.39 -26.67
N SER A 144 -17.09 -0.91 -26.12
CA SER A 144 -17.36 0.49 -25.88
C SER A 144 -17.11 0.86 -24.40
N LYS A 145 -16.55 2.08 -24.13
CA LYS A 145 -16.48 2.63 -22.79
C LYS A 145 -17.85 2.98 -22.21
N ASP A 146 -18.79 3.37 -23.06
CA ASP A 146 -20.17 3.70 -22.65
C ASP A 146 -20.94 2.47 -22.16
N SER A 147 -20.37 1.27 -22.34
CA SER A 147 -20.93 0.02 -21.83
C SER A 147 -20.45 -0.35 -20.41
N ILE A 148 -19.61 0.47 -19.76
CA ILE A 148 -19.10 0.22 -18.41
C ILE A 148 -20.19 0.55 -17.37
N PHE A 149 -20.49 -0.41 -16.53
CA PHE A 149 -21.45 -0.29 -15.43
C PHE A 149 -20.85 -0.88 -14.15
N PHE A 150 -21.29 -0.38 -12.99
CA PHE A 150 -20.95 -0.95 -11.68
C PHE A 150 -22.22 -1.54 -11.06
N LEU A 151 -22.29 -2.85 -11.07
CA LEU A 151 -23.45 -3.62 -10.61
C LEU A 151 -22.97 -4.87 -9.87
N THR A 152 -23.80 -5.40 -8.99
CA THR A 152 -23.56 -6.70 -8.38
C THR A 152 -23.73 -7.79 -9.43
N THR A 153 -22.77 -8.68 -9.54
CA THR A 153 -22.78 -9.80 -10.46
C THR A 153 -23.75 -10.88 -9.94
N PRO A 154 -24.67 -11.43 -10.78
CA PRO A 154 -25.53 -12.51 -10.35
C PRO A 154 -24.75 -13.82 -10.12
N ASP A 155 -25.25 -14.70 -9.26
CA ASP A 155 -24.61 -15.99 -8.95
C ASP A 155 -24.52 -16.96 -10.14
N THR A 156 -25.28 -16.70 -11.21
CA THR A 156 -25.38 -17.55 -12.41
C THR A 156 -24.37 -17.23 -13.49
N VAL A 157 -23.20 -16.66 -13.14
CA VAL A 157 -22.16 -16.29 -14.12
C VAL A 157 -21.29 -17.47 -14.53
N GLN A 158 -20.87 -17.49 -15.78
CA GLN A 158 -19.83 -18.39 -16.25
C GLN A 158 -18.45 -17.79 -16.02
N TRP A 159 -17.63 -18.45 -15.21
CA TRP A 159 -16.26 -18.04 -14.97
C TRP A 159 -15.35 -18.37 -16.17
N ILE A 160 -14.69 -17.35 -16.72
CA ILE A 160 -13.71 -17.50 -17.80
C ILE A 160 -12.29 -17.62 -17.21
N TYR A 161 -12.00 -16.82 -16.19
CA TYR A 161 -10.67 -16.77 -15.58
C TYR A 161 -10.74 -16.33 -14.12
N THR A 162 -9.91 -16.94 -13.29
CA THR A 162 -9.75 -16.54 -11.89
C THR A 162 -8.28 -16.27 -11.58
N CYS A 163 -7.96 -15.05 -11.16
CA CYS A 163 -6.65 -14.70 -10.67
C CYS A 163 -6.59 -14.91 -9.15
N ARG A 164 -5.68 -15.74 -8.67
CA ARG A 164 -5.47 -16.00 -7.23
C ARG A 164 -4.06 -15.59 -6.83
N ARG A 165 -3.93 -15.03 -5.63
CA ARG A 165 -2.63 -14.73 -5.02
C ARG A 165 -2.55 -15.39 -3.65
N PRO A 166 -1.43 -16.06 -3.31
CA PRO A 166 -1.22 -16.60 -1.97
C PRO A 166 -1.21 -15.45 -0.93
N VAL A 167 -1.84 -15.67 0.22
CA VAL A 167 -1.87 -14.69 1.32
C VAL A 167 -0.44 -14.31 1.75
N GLU A 168 0.48 -15.27 1.77
CA GLU A 168 1.89 -15.04 2.09
C GLU A 168 2.54 -14.00 1.15
N ALA A 169 2.24 -14.03 -0.15
CA ALA A 169 2.77 -13.05 -1.11
C ALA A 169 2.25 -11.64 -0.82
N VAL A 170 0.98 -11.50 -0.42
CA VAL A 170 0.37 -10.22 -0.03
C VAL A 170 0.97 -9.73 1.28
N LEU A 171 1.10 -10.62 2.29
CA LEU A 171 1.72 -10.33 3.58
C LEU A 171 3.18 -9.89 3.42
N LYS A 172 3.95 -10.60 2.62
CA LYS A 172 5.34 -10.25 2.31
C LYS A 172 5.45 -8.86 1.71
N ARG A 173 4.57 -8.50 0.80
CA ARG A 173 4.54 -7.17 0.21
C ARG A 173 4.13 -6.10 1.22
N ALA A 174 3.10 -6.34 2.03
CA ALA A 174 2.67 -5.43 3.10
C ALA A 174 3.81 -5.15 4.09
N LEU A 175 4.59 -6.16 4.46
CA LEU A 175 5.65 -6.02 5.45
C LEU A 175 6.98 -5.53 4.86
N LYS A 176 7.49 -6.14 3.78
CA LYS A 176 8.79 -5.81 3.15
C LYS A 176 8.78 -4.42 2.51
N GLU A 177 7.76 -4.14 1.69
CA GLU A 177 7.65 -2.90 0.92
C GLU A 177 6.87 -1.82 1.68
N SER A 178 6.23 -2.20 2.80
CA SER A 178 5.29 -1.32 3.52
C SER A 178 4.14 -0.86 2.60
N ASP A 179 3.60 -1.81 1.80
CA ASP A 179 2.55 -1.53 0.83
C ASP A 179 1.20 -1.45 1.53
N ASN A 180 0.65 -0.24 1.60
CA ASN A 180 -0.57 0.04 2.34
C ASN A 180 -1.79 -0.65 1.73
N LEU A 181 -1.89 -0.72 0.39
CA LEU A 181 -2.99 -1.45 -0.25
C LEU A 181 -2.98 -2.94 0.13
N SER A 182 -1.81 -3.57 0.18
CA SER A 182 -1.69 -4.96 0.62
C SER A 182 -2.14 -5.15 2.07
N ALA A 183 -1.85 -4.19 2.95
CA ALA A 183 -2.30 -4.21 4.34
C ALA A 183 -3.82 -4.00 4.44
N GLU A 184 -4.39 -3.06 3.68
CA GLU A 184 -5.84 -2.85 3.60
C GLU A 184 -6.57 -4.08 3.04
N ALA A 185 -6.02 -4.72 2.01
CA ALA A 185 -6.59 -5.94 1.45
C ALA A 185 -6.62 -7.10 2.47
N LEU A 186 -5.55 -7.26 3.26
CA LEU A 186 -5.51 -8.23 4.36
C LEU A 186 -6.53 -7.88 5.45
N PHE A 187 -6.66 -6.62 5.81
CA PHE A 187 -7.62 -6.15 6.79
C PHE A 187 -9.07 -6.41 6.34
N ARG A 188 -9.40 -6.07 5.08
CA ARG A 188 -10.71 -6.36 4.49
C ARG A 188 -11.00 -7.86 4.42
N GLN A 189 -9.98 -8.69 4.21
CA GLN A 189 -10.14 -10.15 4.23
C GLN A 189 -10.56 -10.68 5.61
N LEU A 190 -10.13 -10.04 6.71
CA LEU A 190 -10.57 -10.40 8.07
C LEU A 190 -12.10 -10.25 8.22
N GLY A 191 -12.66 -9.13 7.76
CA GLY A 191 -14.11 -8.92 7.79
C GLY A 191 -14.86 -9.98 7.00
N ARG A 192 -14.32 -10.40 5.85
CA ARG A 192 -14.91 -11.48 5.04
C ARG A 192 -14.92 -12.83 5.75
N MET A 193 -13.85 -13.15 6.47
CA MET A 193 -13.72 -14.45 7.18
C MET A 193 -14.61 -14.56 8.41
N ASN A 194 -15.14 -13.46 8.92
CA ASN A 194 -16.04 -13.44 10.08
C ASN A 194 -17.43 -14.04 9.80
N GLY A 195 -17.70 -14.45 8.55
CA GLY A 195 -18.88 -15.23 8.17
C GLY A 195 -20.22 -14.49 8.22
N LYS A 196 -20.24 -13.23 8.67
CA LYS A 196 -21.46 -12.45 8.80
C LYS A 196 -21.90 -11.79 7.48
N HIS A 197 -20.96 -11.47 6.60
CA HIS A 197 -21.21 -10.80 5.34
C HIS A 197 -20.32 -11.35 4.23
N THR A 198 -20.91 -11.68 3.09
CA THR A 198 -20.20 -12.05 1.85
C THR A 198 -20.03 -10.85 0.92
N SER A 199 -20.71 -9.76 1.21
CA SER A 199 -20.74 -8.51 0.42
C SER A 199 -20.75 -7.29 1.34
N HIS A 200 -20.40 -6.12 0.80
CA HIS A 200 -20.42 -4.81 1.49
C HIS A 200 -19.61 -4.76 2.78
N ILE A 201 -18.46 -5.44 2.80
CA ILE A 201 -17.57 -5.49 3.96
C ILE A 201 -17.06 -4.07 4.28
N SER A 202 -17.41 -3.58 5.47
CA SER A 202 -17.00 -2.28 5.96
C SER A 202 -15.69 -2.32 6.75
N PHE A 203 -15.09 -1.16 7.00
CA PHE A 203 -13.97 -1.05 7.96
C PHE A 203 -14.39 -1.52 9.35
N LYS A 204 -15.62 -1.22 9.76
CA LYS A 204 -16.15 -1.60 11.06
C LYS A 204 -16.26 -3.12 11.25
N ASP A 205 -16.64 -3.86 10.20
CA ASP A 205 -16.65 -5.33 10.25
C ASP A 205 -15.24 -5.88 10.50
N CYS A 206 -14.24 -5.30 9.83
CA CYS A 206 -12.85 -5.69 9.99
C CYS A 206 -12.29 -5.32 11.37
N GLN A 207 -12.62 -4.14 11.86
CA GLN A 207 -12.28 -3.65 13.19
C GLN A 207 -12.81 -4.58 14.27
N GLY A 208 -14.08 -4.99 14.18
CA GLY A 208 -14.70 -5.92 15.12
C GLY A 208 -13.97 -7.27 15.23
N VAL A 209 -13.39 -7.76 14.13
CA VAL A 209 -12.57 -8.98 14.17
C VAL A 209 -11.27 -8.75 14.94
N VAL A 210 -10.59 -7.64 14.70
CA VAL A 210 -9.34 -7.29 15.39
C VAL A 210 -9.59 -7.06 16.88
N GLU A 211 -10.65 -6.36 17.24
CA GLU A 211 -11.07 -6.13 18.62
C GLU A 211 -11.43 -7.44 19.34
N GLY A 212 -12.16 -8.33 18.67
CA GLY A 212 -12.46 -9.66 19.17
C GLY A 212 -11.20 -10.47 19.46
N PHE A 213 -10.20 -10.40 18.58
CA PHE A 213 -8.90 -11.05 18.79
C PHE A 213 -8.13 -10.42 19.96
N MET A 214 -8.09 -9.11 20.07
CA MET A 214 -7.47 -8.41 21.21
C MET A 214 -8.05 -8.87 22.54
N ARG A 215 -9.38 -8.91 22.62
CA ARG A 215 -10.10 -9.27 23.85
C ARG A 215 -9.99 -10.76 24.19
N ASN A 216 -10.33 -11.62 23.23
CA ASN A 216 -10.52 -13.05 23.51
C ASN A 216 -9.19 -13.84 23.46
N THR A 217 -8.20 -13.36 22.73
CA THR A 217 -6.93 -14.10 22.51
C THR A 217 -5.77 -13.45 23.24
N LEU A 218 -5.67 -12.12 23.21
CA LEU A 218 -4.55 -11.42 23.84
C LEU A 218 -4.87 -10.94 25.26
N GLY A 219 -6.13 -10.94 25.67
CA GLY A 219 -6.57 -10.50 27.01
C GLY A 219 -6.48 -8.99 27.23
N TYR A 220 -6.58 -8.20 26.13
CA TYR A 220 -6.59 -6.74 26.19
C TYR A 220 -8.02 -6.21 26.05
N ASP A 221 -8.37 -5.25 26.88
CA ASP A 221 -9.65 -4.56 26.75
C ASP A 221 -9.61 -3.66 25.50
N SER A 222 -10.48 -3.97 24.54
CA SER A 222 -10.53 -3.26 23.25
C SER A 222 -11.00 -1.81 23.40
N GLU A 223 -11.67 -1.43 24.49
CA GLU A 223 -12.12 -0.06 24.72
C GLU A 223 -10.96 0.93 24.97
N ASN A 224 -9.79 0.41 25.34
CA ASN A 224 -8.58 1.21 25.52
C ASN A 224 -7.76 1.43 24.24
N TYR A 225 -8.21 0.90 23.11
CA TYR A 225 -7.49 0.92 21.84
C TYR A 225 -8.43 1.20 20.68
N GLN A 226 -7.89 1.74 19.61
CA GLN A 226 -8.65 1.96 18.38
C GLN A 226 -7.80 1.56 17.17
N ILE A 227 -8.34 0.72 16.30
CA ILE A 227 -7.73 0.31 15.04
C ILE A 227 -8.78 0.49 13.97
N VAL A 228 -8.62 1.48 13.11
CA VAL A 228 -9.62 1.87 12.11
C VAL A 228 -9.22 1.49 10.69
N ASP A 229 -7.96 1.12 10.45
CA ASP A 229 -7.47 0.70 9.14
C ASP A 229 -6.44 -0.44 9.24
N GLY A 230 -6.11 -1.04 8.11
CA GLY A 230 -5.11 -2.11 8.04
C GLY A 230 -3.69 -1.61 7.85
N SER A 231 -3.52 -0.42 7.27
CA SER A 231 -2.22 0.14 6.89
C SER A 231 -1.50 0.90 8.00
N GLY A 232 -2.26 1.37 8.99
CA GLY A 232 -1.73 2.22 10.06
C GLY A 232 -1.47 3.67 9.60
N VAL A 233 -2.07 4.10 8.49
CA VAL A 233 -1.98 5.48 7.99
C VAL A 233 -2.86 6.41 8.78
N SER A 234 -4.01 5.91 9.25
CA SER A 234 -4.96 6.70 10.01
C SER A 234 -4.35 7.23 11.31
N LEU A 235 -4.52 8.53 11.54
CA LEU A 235 -4.18 9.18 12.81
C LEU A 235 -5.12 8.76 13.94
N TYR A 236 -6.22 8.09 13.64
CA TYR A 236 -7.19 7.59 14.61
C TYR A 236 -6.86 6.17 15.11
N ASN A 237 -5.75 5.58 14.68
CA ASN A 237 -5.24 4.37 15.29
C ASN A 237 -4.57 4.68 16.62
N TYR A 238 -5.18 4.23 17.73
CA TYR A 238 -4.63 4.38 19.07
C TYR A 238 -4.17 3.04 19.61
N VAL A 239 -2.86 2.86 19.67
CA VAL A 239 -2.21 1.63 20.13
C VAL A 239 -1.08 1.94 21.11
N SER A 240 -0.79 1.02 22.02
CA SER A 240 0.39 1.12 22.89
C SER A 240 1.52 0.19 22.38
N PRO A 241 2.79 0.48 22.73
CA PRO A 241 3.89 -0.46 22.50
C PRO A 241 3.62 -1.84 23.12
N ARG A 242 2.94 -1.89 24.26
CA ARG A 242 2.58 -3.13 24.95
C ARG A 242 1.61 -3.98 24.14
N LEU A 243 0.59 -3.39 23.52
CA LEU A 243 -0.34 -4.11 22.65
C LEU A 243 0.39 -4.69 21.42
N VAL A 244 1.21 -3.88 20.74
CA VAL A 244 1.97 -4.35 19.57
C VAL A 244 2.94 -5.47 19.97
N LEU A 245 3.57 -5.37 21.14
CA LEU A 245 4.43 -6.43 21.69
C LEU A 245 3.64 -7.71 21.97
N ALA A 246 2.39 -7.63 22.43
CA ALA A 246 1.54 -8.78 22.64
C ALA A 246 1.27 -9.56 21.34
N TYR A 247 1.01 -8.86 20.21
CA TYR A 247 0.89 -9.47 18.90
C TYR A 247 2.20 -10.16 18.45
N LEU A 248 3.34 -9.53 18.66
CA LEU A 248 4.65 -10.14 18.35
C LEU A 248 4.88 -11.40 19.18
N ASN A 249 4.61 -11.34 20.48
CA ASN A 249 4.77 -12.50 21.37
C ASN A 249 3.78 -13.61 21.04
N TYR A 250 2.54 -13.27 20.65
CA TYR A 250 1.58 -14.26 20.15
C TYR A 250 2.13 -14.97 18.92
N ALA A 251 2.61 -14.23 17.92
CA ALA A 251 3.20 -14.83 16.73
C ALA A 251 4.38 -15.74 17.08
N TYR A 252 5.28 -15.31 17.97
CA TYR A 252 6.44 -16.08 18.41
C TYR A 252 6.06 -17.43 19.07
N ARG A 253 4.98 -17.44 19.86
CA ARG A 253 4.48 -18.65 20.54
C ARG A 253 3.78 -19.66 19.61
N HIS A 254 3.53 -19.29 18.35
CA HIS A 254 2.89 -20.15 17.35
C HIS A 254 3.88 -20.43 16.18
N PRO A 255 4.67 -21.51 16.23
CA PRO A 255 5.81 -21.73 15.32
C PRO A 255 5.48 -21.67 13.83
N SER A 256 4.34 -22.23 13.41
CA SER A 256 3.90 -22.19 12.01
C SER A 256 3.60 -20.77 11.53
N LEU A 257 2.92 -19.96 12.33
CA LEU A 257 2.66 -18.55 12.08
C LEU A 257 3.95 -17.74 12.11
N PHE A 258 4.78 -17.98 13.14
CA PHE A 258 6.03 -17.25 13.33
C PHE A 258 6.96 -17.38 12.14
N ARG A 259 7.14 -18.59 11.61
CA ARG A 259 8.00 -18.82 10.45
C ARG A 259 7.61 -17.92 9.26
N VAL A 260 6.34 -17.95 8.87
CA VAL A 260 5.83 -17.15 7.74
C VAL A 260 5.94 -15.66 8.02
N PHE A 261 5.51 -15.23 9.20
CA PHE A 261 5.53 -13.82 9.59
C PHE A 261 6.97 -13.27 9.67
N TYR A 262 7.87 -13.99 10.32
CA TYR A 262 9.27 -13.60 10.52
C TYR A 262 10.02 -13.46 9.19
N ASP A 263 9.76 -14.35 8.21
CA ASP A 263 10.38 -14.29 6.88
C ASP A 263 9.82 -13.15 6.01
N CYS A 264 8.60 -12.70 6.30
CA CYS A 264 8.02 -11.53 5.65
C CYS A 264 8.53 -10.19 6.21
N LEU A 265 9.18 -10.14 7.38
CA LEU A 265 9.71 -8.91 7.94
C LEU A 265 10.95 -8.40 7.17
N PRO A 266 11.11 -7.06 6.98
CA PRO A 266 12.36 -6.46 6.51
C PRO A 266 13.57 -6.86 7.35
N VAL A 267 14.69 -7.09 6.69
CA VAL A 267 15.97 -7.47 7.33
C VAL A 267 16.94 -6.30 7.30
N ALA A 268 17.49 -5.96 8.45
CA ALA A 268 18.44 -4.86 8.62
C ALA A 268 19.63 -4.96 7.66
N GLY A 269 19.86 -3.89 6.89
CA GLY A 269 20.94 -3.78 5.91
C GLY A 269 20.79 -4.63 4.65
N VAL A 270 19.69 -5.40 4.50
CA VAL A 270 19.53 -6.39 3.42
C VAL A 270 18.39 -6.03 2.48
N ASP A 271 17.16 -5.94 2.99
CA ASP A 271 15.97 -5.81 2.16
C ASP A 271 14.88 -4.90 2.75
N GLY A 272 13.83 -4.70 1.95
CA GLY A 272 12.65 -3.93 2.32
C GLY A 272 12.98 -2.53 2.82
N THR A 273 12.18 -2.05 3.77
CA THR A 273 12.35 -0.71 4.36
C THR A 273 13.58 -0.58 5.27
N LEU A 274 14.24 -1.69 5.61
CA LEU A 274 15.48 -1.71 6.39
C LEU A 274 16.76 -1.85 5.55
N ARG A 275 16.68 -1.94 4.22
CA ARG A 275 17.85 -2.07 3.33
C ARG A 275 18.92 -1.00 3.58
N GLY A 276 18.51 0.23 3.85
CA GLY A 276 19.40 1.37 4.10
C GLY A 276 19.74 1.62 5.58
N ARG A 277 19.26 0.77 6.51
CA ARG A 277 19.41 0.94 7.96
C ARG A 277 20.24 -0.20 8.56
N MET A 278 21.02 0.09 9.61
CA MET A 278 21.81 -0.92 10.33
C MET A 278 22.64 -1.81 9.38
N ARG A 279 23.37 -1.17 8.46
CA ARG A 279 24.14 -1.87 7.40
C ARG A 279 25.47 -2.47 7.90
N THR A 280 25.84 -2.17 9.12
CA THR A 280 27.07 -2.61 9.80
C THR A 280 26.76 -2.90 11.26
N GLY A 281 27.72 -3.47 12.01
CA GLY A 281 27.53 -3.80 13.42
C GLY A 281 26.76 -5.09 13.66
N LYS A 282 26.39 -5.33 14.92
CA LYS A 282 25.69 -6.56 15.36
C LYS A 282 24.22 -6.59 14.91
N ALA A 283 23.62 -5.45 14.57
CA ALA A 283 22.27 -5.36 14.07
C ALA A 283 22.14 -5.78 12.59
N PHE A 284 23.23 -5.71 11.81
CA PHE A 284 23.23 -6.14 10.41
C PHE A 284 22.83 -7.60 10.28
N ARG A 285 21.85 -7.89 9.42
CA ARG A 285 21.24 -9.22 9.21
C ARG A 285 20.58 -9.85 10.43
N ASN A 286 20.68 -9.23 11.60
CA ASN A 286 20.12 -9.72 12.85
C ASN A 286 18.69 -9.19 13.08
N VAL A 287 18.50 -7.86 12.98
CA VAL A 287 17.20 -7.25 13.22
C VAL A 287 16.25 -7.53 12.05
N ARG A 288 15.07 -8.06 12.37
CA ARG A 288 13.93 -8.19 11.45
C ARG A 288 12.75 -7.43 12.01
N ALA A 289 12.35 -6.36 11.35
CA ALA A 289 11.34 -5.47 11.92
C ALA A 289 10.55 -4.70 10.86
N LYS A 290 9.27 -4.43 11.17
CA LYS A 290 8.40 -3.53 10.42
C LYS A 290 8.64 -2.09 10.86
N THR A 291 8.77 -1.20 9.90
CA THR A 291 8.82 0.26 10.10
C THR A 291 7.44 0.88 9.98
N GLY A 292 7.17 1.94 10.72
CA GLY A 292 6.03 2.84 10.52
C GLY A 292 6.53 4.29 10.44
N THR A 293 5.96 5.09 9.55
CA THR A 293 6.27 6.52 9.49
C THR A 293 5.08 7.27 8.89
N VAL A 294 4.55 8.18 9.66
CA VAL A 294 3.63 9.23 9.23
C VAL A 294 4.15 10.56 9.76
N THR A 295 3.55 11.68 9.39
CA THR A 295 3.95 12.99 9.88
C THR A 295 3.94 13.02 11.41
N GLY A 296 5.06 13.39 12.02
CA GLY A 296 5.21 13.45 13.47
C GLY A 296 5.45 12.12 14.19
N ILE A 297 5.39 10.97 13.51
CA ILE A 297 5.51 9.64 14.13
C ILE A 297 6.52 8.77 13.37
N SER A 298 7.34 8.02 14.12
CA SER A 298 8.19 6.97 13.55
C SER A 298 8.24 5.78 14.50
N SER A 299 8.04 4.58 13.99
CA SER A 299 8.04 3.34 14.77
C SER A 299 8.91 2.26 14.15
N LEU A 300 9.32 1.32 15.00
CA LEU A 300 10.03 0.10 14.63
C LEU A 300 9.62 -1.02 15.59
N ALA A 301 9.12 -2.14 15.06
CA ALA A 301 8.66 -3.27 15.86
C ALA A 301 9.06 -4.60 15.20
N GLY A 302 9.55 -5.54 15.97
CA GLY A 302 10.00 -6.83 15.44
C GLY A 302 10.85 -7.63 16.40
N TYR A 303 11.85 -8.31 15.85
CA TYR A 303 12.69 -9.25 16.58
C TYR A 303 14.17 -9.04 16.27
N LEU A 304 14.99 -9.39 17.26
CA LEU A 304 16.44 -9.50 17.13
C LEU A 304 16.96 -10.66 18.00
N THR A 305 18.20 -11.02 17.82
CA THR A 305 18.86 -12.05 18.65
C THR A 305 20.00 -11.41 19.43
N SER A 306 20.03 -11.55 20.75
CA SER A 306 21.11 -11.05 21.60
C SER A 306 22.41 -11.83 21.38
N VAL A 307 23.52 -11.31 21.91
CA VAL A 307 24.84 -11.99 21.86
C VAL A 307 24.82 -13.35 22.56
N ASN A 308 23.93 -13.56 23.51
CA ASN A 308 23.74 -14.82 24.22
C ASN A 308 22.75 -15.77 23.54
N GLY A 309 22.29 -15.46 22.31
CA GLY A 309 21.40 -16.30 21.54
C GLY A 309 19.90 -16.15 21.86
N HIS A 310 19.52 -15.28 22.80
CA HIS A 310 18.12 -15.07 23.15
C HIS A 310 17.40 -14.27 22.07
N LYS A 311 16.21 -14.74 21.69
CA LYS A 311 15.31 -14.00 20.80
C LYS A 311 14.59 -12.92 21.60
N ILE A 312 14.71 -11.67 21.18
CA ILE A 312 14.08 -10.50 21.80
C ILE A 312 13.05 -9.94 20.85
N SER A 313 11.80 -9.84 21.27
CA SER A 313 10.78 -9.02 20.61
C SER A 313 10.83 -7.60 21.15
N PHE A 314 10.69 -6.59 20.29
CA PHE A 314 10.77 -5.20 20.68
C PHE A 314 9.79 -4.32 19.91
N VAL A 315 9.36 -3.23 20.55
CA VAL A 315 8.51 -2.19 19.95
C VAL A 315 9.03 -0.82 20.40
N ILE A 316 9.28 0.05 19.43
CA ILE A 316 9.69 1.44 19.65
C ILE A 316 8.73 2.34 18.88
N ILE A 317 8.00 3.21 19.57
CA ILE A 317 7.11 4.21 18.98
C ILE A 317 7.59 5.60 19.42
N ASN A 318 8.00 6.42 18.45
CA ASN A 318 8.37 7.81 18.69
C ASN A 318 7.26 8.70 18.12
N GLN A 319 6.71 9.56 18.95
CA GLN A 319 5.66 10.52 18.60
C GLN A 319 6.18 11.96 18.78
N ASN A 320 5.47 12.92 18.19
CA ASN A 320 5.81 14.35 18.25
C ASN A 320 7.23 14.65 17.78
N ILE A 321 7.67 13.96 16.74
CA ILE A 321 9.00 14.13 16.16
C ILE A 321 8.97 15.06 14.94
N LEU A 322 9.82 16.06 14.93
CA LEU A 322 9.96 16.97 13.79
C LEU A 322 10.72 16.31 12.60
N LYS A 323 11.67 15.44 12.91
CA LYS A 323 12.53 14.79 11.89
C LYS A 323 12.60 13.28 12.08
N ALA A 324 11.88 12.53 11.28
CA ALA A 324 11.87 11.06 11.31
C ALA A 324 13.28 10.43 11.22
N ARG A 325 14.25 11.09 10.56
CA ARG A 325 15.64 10.63 10.49
C ARG A 325 16.30 10.52 11.86
N GLN A 326 15.99 11.43 12.79
CA GLN A 326 16.57 11.40 14.14
C GLN A 326 15.99 10.22 14.96
N ALA A 327 14.69 10.02 14.88
CA ALA A 327 14.03 8.88 15.53
C ALA A 327 14.56 7.55 14.99
N ARG A 328 14.74 7.41 13.67
CA ARG A 328 15.33 6.20 13.06
C ARG A 328 16.74 5.92 13.58
N LYS A 329 17.60 6.95 13.74
CA LYS A 329 18.93 6.79 14.32
C LYS A 329 18.88 6.33 15.79
N LEU A 330 17.92 6.84 16.57
CA LEU A 330 17.71 6.40 17.95
C LEU A 330 17.25 4.93 17.99
N GLN A 331 16.26 4.56 17.15
CA GLN A 331 15.80 3.18 17.04
C GLN A 331 16.94 2.22 16.69
N ASP A 332 17.82 2.58 15.73
CA ASP A 332 18.97 1.77 15.34
C ASP A 332 19.94 1.57 16.50
N LYS A 333 20.22 2.64 17.29
CA LYS A 333 21.07 2.56 18.49
C LYS A 333 20.43 1.68 19.59
N ILE A 334 19.13 1.77 19.81
CA ILE A 334 18.41 0.92 20.77
C ILE A 334 18.54 -0.55 20.37
N CYS A 335 18.35 -0.89 19.08
CA CYS A 335 18.56 -2.25 18.60
C CYS A 335 19.98 -2.76 18.88
N GLU A 336 21.01 -1.95 18.63
CA GLU A 336 22.42 -2.29 18.93
C GLU A 336 22.65 -2.52 20.44
N LEU A 337 22.00 -1.74 21.31
CA LEU A 337 22.07 -1.92 22.77
C LEU A 337 21.37 -3.22 23.20
N LEU A 338 20.15 -3.46 22.73
CA LEU A 338 19.38 -4.68 23.04
C LEU A 338 20.14 -5.96 22.66
N ILE A 339 20.86 -5.95 21.54
CA ILE A 339 21.68 -7.08 21.11
C ILE A 339 22.81 -7.39 22.09
N ARG A 340 23.34 -6.37 22.78
CA ARG A 340 24.44 -6.49 23.75
C ARG A 340 23.96 -6.87 25.16
N MET A 341 22.66 -6.87 25.41
CA MET A 341 22.13 -7.26 26.72
C MET A 341 22.40 -8.75 26.97
N ASN A 342 22.86 -9.04 28.19
CA ASN A 342 23.10 -10.40 28.70
C ASN A 342 21.80 -11.07 29.14
#